data_5487fed4dddab28fef8d9260c3db669c
#
_entry.id   5487fed4dddab28fef8d9260c3db669c
#
_cell.length_a   1.000
_cell.length_b   1.000
_cell.length_c   1.000
_cell.angle_alpha   90.00
_cell.angle_beta   90.00
_cell.angle_gamma   90.00
#
_symmetry.space_group_name_H-M   'P 1'
#
loop_
_entity.id
_entity.type
_entity.pdbx_description
1 polymer ?
#
loop_
_entity_poly.entity_id
_entity_poly.type
_entity_poly.pdbx_seq_one_letter_code
_entity_poly.pdbx_strand_id
1 'polypeptide(L)'
;PPEAYRQAVDQADLAISITDAKANILFANEAFTRVTGYATDEIIGKNESMLSNHTTSGDLYKTMWKELSAQRPWSGKLLNRKKEGDLYLAELTISPVVDATGKTTHFLGMHRDVTELHSLERVIRNQKKLIESVVDSAPMAFALLDQNGRVILDNQEYKKLVSDLHLKEPAHALLDNVLPQWQESLLKQPELCSFANREARVDRAGGRPRWLSISATLIEMNSDCADNYFCTGGLPGLLLVISDVSSLREEQERARTSALQAVMADEERTAAIREGLSAAIFRLEEPMNIMASAASVLQRRDPASAGILQQALAASREHMEALRQVIPQSPQEIVLSTNLNEILRDVLEICTPRLLGAGIVVDWQPAATLPPMIGRPRQLRMLFKALVDNAIEAMNIKGWKRRELSLSSTVKRDCIVISVCDSGPGIPPEWRHK
;
A
#
# COMPACT_ATOMS: atom_id res chain seq x y z
N PRO A 1 -73.80 0.02 10.74
CA PRO A 1 -74.27 -0.26 12.10
C PRO A 1 -73.12 -0.02 13.08
N PRO A 2 -73.39 0.52 14.31
CA PRO A 2 -72.35 0.86 15.29
C PRO A 2 -71.44 -0.33 15.69
N GLU A 3 -71.99 -1.53 15.70
CA GLU A 3 -71.28 -2.75 16.01
C GLU A 3 -70.19 -3.12 15.01
N ALA A 4 -70.43 -2.91 13.71
CA ALA A 4 -69.41 -3.19 12.66
C ALA A 4 -68.18 -2.25 12.78
N TYR A 5 -68.38 -0.99 13.14
CA TYR A 5 -67.26 -0.06 13.37
C TYR A 5 -66.43 -0.45 14.63
N ARG A 6 -67.09 -0.89 15.69
CA ARG A 6 -66.43 -1.38 16.89
C ARG A 6 -65.61 -2.63 16.60
N GLN A 7 -66.18 -3.59 15.91
CA GLN A 7 -65.47 -4.81 15.49
C GLN A 7 -64.26 -4.46 14.60
N ALA A 8 -64.39 -3.53 13.65
CA ALA A 8 -63.27 -3.12 12.80
C ALA A 8 -62.12 -2.48 13.60
N VAL A 9 -62.45 -1.67 14.61
CA VAL A 9 -61.42 -1.08 15.49
C VAL A 9 -60.80 -2.14 16.42
N ASP A 10 -61.57 -3.08 16.93
CA ASP A 10 -61.05 -4.18 17.76
C ASP A 10 -60.16 -5.13 17.00
N GLN A 11 -60.42 -5.38 15.72
CA GLN A 11 -59.62 -6.25 14.87
C GLN A 11 -58.42 -5.55 14.23
N ALA A 12 -58.23 -4.27 14.42
CA ALA A 12 -57.11 -3.52 13.89
C ALA A 12 -55.79 -3.97 14.61
N ASP A 13 -54.73 -4.15 13.84
CA ASP A 13 -53.40 -4.47 14.40
C ASP A 13 -52.73 -3.24 15.07
N LEU A 14 -53.29 -2.08 14.92
CA LEU A 14 -52.84 -0.85 15.52
C LEU A 14 -53.46 -0.68 16.91
N ALA A 15 -52.66 -0.38 17.92
CA ALA A 15 -53.15 -0.10 19.23
C ALA A 15 -53.93 1.24 19.24
N ILE A 16 -55.20 1.16 19.57
CA ILE A 16 -56.11 2.31 19.55
C ILE A 16 -56.66 2.56 20.95
N SER A 17 -56.60 3.82 21.41
CA SER A 17 -57.26 4.31 22.63
C SER A 17 -58.14 5.48 22.33
N ILE A 18 -59.24 5.63 23.09
CA ILE A 18 -60.06 6.85 23.13
C ILE A 18 -60.07 7.35 24.57
N THR A 19 -59.72 8.63 24.75
CA THR A 19 -59.66 9.23 26.07
C THR A 19 -60.63 10.41 26.17
N ASP A 20 -60.98 10.80 27.39
CA ASP A 20 -61.63 12.07 27.66
C ASP A 20 -60.67 13.26 27.45
N ALA A 21 -61.21 14.49 27.62
CA ALA A 21 -60.40 15.71 27.50
C ALA A 21 -59.26 15.84 28.54
N LYS A 22 -59.21 14.97 29.56
CA LYS A 22 -58.18 14.91 30.60
C LYS A 22 -57.22 13.73 30.37
N ALA A 23 -57.30 13.08 29.21
CA ALA A 23 -56.52 11.86 28.86
C ALA A 23 -56.83 10.64 29.72
N ASN A 24 -58.03 10.51 30.31
CA ASN A 24 -58.44 9.25 30.96
C ASN A 24 -59.01 8.31 29.88
N ILE A 25 -58.58 7.09 29.88
CA ILE A 25 -58.94 6.06 28.88
C ILE A 25 -60.41 5.68 29.04
N LEU A 26 -61.20 5.82 28.00
CA LEU A 26 -62.59 5.45 27.93
C LEU A 26 -62.79 4.16 27.12
N PHE A 27 -61.87 3.91 26.15
CA PHE A 27 -61.87 2.70 25.30
C PHE A 27 -60.44 2.38 24.89
N ALA A 28 -60.16 1.08 24.81
CA ALA A 28 -58.93 0.56 24.20
C ALA A 28 -59.29 -0.75 23.48
N ASN A 29 -58.70 -0.95 22.30
CA ASN A 29 -58.90 -2.15 21.52
C ASN A 29 -57.97 -3.29 21.94
N GLU A 30 -58.17 -4.51 21.40
CA GLU A 30 -57.33 -5.68 21.72
C GLU A 30 -55.88 -5.46 21.41
N ALA A 31 -55.51 -4.75 20.32
CA ALA A 31 -54.12 -4.47 20.00
C ALA A 31 -53.44 -3.61 21.06
N PHE A 32 -54.18 -2.68 21.69
CA PHE A 32 -53.64 -1.89 22.80
C PHE A 32 -53.24 -2.79 23.97
N THR A 33 -54.09 -3.76 24.31
CA THR A 33 -53.81 -4.75 25.37
C THR A 33 -52.58 -5.62 25.01
N ARG A 34 -52.51 -6.10 23.75
CA ARG A 34 -51.35 -6.85 23.29
C ARG A 34 -50.03 -6.09 23.37
N VAL A 35 -50.04 -4.80 22.99
CA VAL A 35 -48.85 -3.97 22.96
C VAL A 35 -48.40 -3.56 24.35
N THR A 36 -49.37 -3.14 25.22
CA THR A 36 -49.05 -2.58 26.52
C THR A 36 -48.97 -3.61 27.64
N GLY A 37 -49.59 -4.78 27.45
CA GLY A 37 -49.71 -5.84 28.47
C GLY A 37 -50.76 -5.60 29.55
N TYR A 38 -51.50 -4.48 29.48
CA TYR A 38 -52.57 -4.19 30.43
C TYR A 38 -53.89 -4.72 29.90
N ALA A 39 -54.68 -5.36 30.77
CA ALA A 39 -56.04 -5.78 30.45
C ALA A 39 -56.97 -4.56 30.36
N THR A 40 -58.04 -4.66 29.57
CA THR A 40 -58.95 -3.56 29.35
C THR A 40 -59.60 -3.02 30.62
N ASP A 41 -60.00 -3.90 31.55
CA ASP A 41 -60.59 -3.56 32.85
C ASP A 41 -59.59 -2.87 33.78
N GLU A 42 -58.31 -3.03 33.59
CA GLU A 42 -57.25 -2.40 34.37
C GLU A 42 -56.98 -0.94 33.98
N ILE A 43 -57.29 -0.58 32.72
CA ILE A 43 -56.91 0.70 32.14
C ILE A 43 -58.04 1.68 31.97
N ILE A 44 -59.30 1.19 31.84
CA ILE A 44 -60.46 2.07 31.72
C ILE A 44 -60.56 2.99 32.92
N GLY A 45 -60.72 4.29 32.67
CA GLY A 45 -60.79 5.33 33.70
C GLY A 45 -59.42 5.80 34.22
N LYS A 46 -58.32 5.13 33.87
CA LYS A 46 -56.96 5.57 34.24
C LYS A 46 -56.41 6.57 33.20
N ASN A 47 -55.53 7.45 33.66
CA ASN A 47 -54.87 8.39 32.79
C ASN A 47 -53.82 7.67 31.94
N GLU A 48 -53.77 7.97 30.61
CA GLU A 48 -52.88 7.30 29.66
C GLU A 48 -51.39 7.57 29.94
N SER A 49 -51.09 8.63 30.76
CA SER A 49 -49.75 8.89 31.26
C SER A 49 -49.13 7.72 32.08
N MET A 50 -49.96 6.74 32.51
CA MET A 50 -49.47 5.51 33.15
C MET A 50 -48.47 4.72 32.31
N LEU A 51 -48.52 4.86 30.99
CA LEU A 51 -47.59 4.22 30.09
C LEU A 51 -46.24 4.97 29.99
N SER A 52 -46.18 6.21 30.49
CA SER A 52 -44.95 7.01 30.38
C SER A 52 -43.80 6.41 31.20
N ASN A 53 -42.62 6.34 30.59
CA ASN A 53 -41.38 6.00 31.31
C ASN A 53 -40.72 7.21 32.00
N HIS A 54 -41.36 8.40 31.94
CA HIS A 54 -40.87 9.67 32.52
C HIS A 54 -39.47 10.12 32.04
N THR A 55 -38.91 9.52 30.99
CA THR A 55 -37.62 9.91 30.39
C THR A 55 -37.76 10.82 29.18
N THR A 56 -38.97 10.96 28.66
CA THR A 56 -39.27 11.84 27.54
C THR A 56 -39.20 13.31 27.99
N SER A 57 -38.53 14.14 27.16
CA SER A 57 -38.38 15.58 27.46
C SER A 57 -39.73 16.26 27.72
N GLY A 58 -39.82 17.07 28.78
CA GLY A 58 -41.02 17.85 29.08
C GLY A 58 -41.41 18.80 27.94
N ASP A 59 -40.47 19.24 27.11
CA ASP A 59 -40.75 20.11 25.99
C ASP A 59 -41.50 19.40 24.86
N LEU A 60 -41.26 18.07 24.69
CA LEU A 60 -42.05 17.28 23.74
C LEU A 60 -43.53 17.21 24.17
N TYR A 61 -43.80 16.97 25.45
CA TYR A 61 -45.15 16.96 25.98
C TYR A 61 -45.82 18.36 25.89
N LYS A 62 -45.10 19.46 26.13
CA LYS A 62 -45.60 20.81 25.93
C LYS A 62 -46.02 21.06 24.47
N THR A 63 -45.18 20.61 23.53
CA THR A 63 -45.44 20.73 22.08
C THR A 63 -46.68 19.90 21.72
N MET A 64 -46.76 18.66 22.18
CA MET A 64 -47.91 17.79 21.99
C MET A 64 -49.23 18.46 22.46
N TRP A 65 -49.28 18.92 23.71
CA TRP A 65 -50.46 19.56 24.26
C TRP A 65 -50.79 20.87 23.60
N LYS A 66 -49.81 21.63 23.13
CA LYS A 66 -50.03 22.88 22.35
C LYS A 66 -50.75 22.58 21.03
N GLU A 67 -50.33 21.54 20.28
CA GLU A 67 -51.02 21.15 19.04
C GLU A 67 -52.43 20.65 19.30
N LEU A 68 -52.60 19.75 20.29
CA LEU A 68 -53.90 19.17 20.67
C LEU A 68 -54.89 20.23 21.17
N SER A 69 -54.40 21.23 21.92
CA SER A 69 -55.24 22.39 22.37
C SER A 69 -55.62 23.30 21.22
N ALA A 70 -54.82 23.35 20.17
CA ALA A 70 -55.12 24.06 18.92
C ALA A 70 -56.00 23.23 17.96
N GLN A 71 -56.55 22.10 18.43
CA GLN A 71 -57.37 21.14 17.66
C GLN A 71 -56.65 20.57 16.44
N ARG A 72 -55.32 20.47 16.51
CA ARG A 72 -54.49 19.83 15.48
C ARG A 72 -54.02 18.46 15.95
N PRO A 73 -53.96 17.46 15.05
CA PRO A 73 -53.38 16.17 15.39
C PRO A 73 -51.88 16.34 15.65
N TRP A 74 -51.35 15.54 16.57
CA TRP A 74 -49.93 15.43 16.88
C TRP A 74 -49.42 14.05 16.59
N SER A 75 -48.19 13.94 16.07
CA SER A 75 -47.51 12.67 15.89
C SER A 75 -46.08 12.77 16.41
N GLY A 76 -45.60 11.69 17.04
CA GLY A 76 -44.26 11.62 17.59
C GLY A 76 -43.93 10.26 18.14
N LYS A 77 -42.67 10.11 18.59
CA LYS A 77 -42.17 8.84 19.22
C LYS A 77 -42.00 9.10 20.71
N LEU A 78 -42.62 8.23 21.54
CA LEU A 78 -42.50 8.24 23.00
C LEU A 78 -41.93 6.92 23.51
N LEU A 79 -41.04 6.98 24.51
CA LEU A 79 -40.59 5.81 25.22
C LEU A 79 -41.57 5.48 26.33
N ASN A 80 -42.32 4.41 26.15
CA ASN A 80 -43.31 3.92 27.06
C ASN A 80 -42.86 2.65 27.80
N ARG A 81 -43.60 2.30 28.85
CA ARG A 81 -43.37 1.10 29.68
C ARG A 81 -44.60 0.21 29.65
N LYS A 82 -44.35 -1.10 29.37
CA LYS A 82 -45.39 -2.12 29.46
C LYS A 82 -45.66 -2.49 30.93
N LYS A 83 -46.77 -3.19 31.20
CA LYS A 83 -47.15 -3.65 32.52
C LYS A 83 -46.04 -4.40 33.26
N GLU A 84 -45.31 -5.26 32.56
CA GLU A 84 -44.21 -6.07 33.12
C GLU A 84 -42.93 -5.29 33.37
N GLY A 85 -42.89 -4.02 32.95
CA GLY A 85 -41.75 -3.11 33.14
C GLY A 85 -40.89 -2.90 31.92
N ASP A 86 -41.08 -3.69 30.88
CA ASP A 86 -40.31 -3.60 29.61
C ASP A 86 -40.58 -2.25 28.92
N LEU A 87 -39.51 -1.70 28.37
CA LEU A 87 -39.58 -0.45 27.62
C LEU A 87 -39.89 -0.71 26.15
N TYR A 88 -40.76 0.08 25.57
CA TYR A 88 -41.02 0.04 24.14
C TYR A 88 -41.13 1.46 23.56
N LEU A 89 -40.69 1.60 22.31
CA LEU A 89 -40.78 2.84 21.57
C LEU A 89 -42.12 2.89 20.84
N ALA A 90 -43.05 3.72 21.34
CA ALA A 90 -44.33 3.94 20.71
C ALA A 90 -44.22 5.05 19.65
N GLU A 91 -44.54 4.75 18.40
CA GLU A 91 -44.86 5.76 17.40
C GLU A 91 -46.35 6.09 17.56
N LEU A 92 -46.64 7.29 18.05
CA LEU A 92 -47.96 7.72 18.52
C LEU A 92 -48.51 8.84 17.67
N THR A 93 -49.78 8.72 17.26
CA THR A 93 -50.57 9.79 16.65
C THR A 93 -51.78 10.00 17.52
N ILE A 94 -52.00 11.26 17.97
CA ILE A 94 -53.14 11.67 18.76
C ILE A 94 -53.96 12.67 17.96
N SER A 95 -55.25 12.41 17.80
CA SER A 95 -56.18 13.29 17.07
C SER A 95 -57.31 13.76 17.98
N PRO A 96 -57.57 15.07 18.09
CA PRO A 96 -58.69 15.58 18.85
C PRO A 96 -60.02 15.30 18.14
N VAL A 97 -61.00 14.83 18.90
CA VAL A 97 -62.38 14.65 18.46
C VAL A 97 -63.22 15.78 18.97
N VAL A 98 -63.81 16.53 18.05
CA VAL A 98 -64.61 17.75 18.37
C VAL A 98 -66.10 17.47 18.21
N ASP A 99 -66.88 18.06 19.04
CA ASP A 99 -68.33 17.99 18.94
C ASP A 99 -68.90 19.01 17.94
N ALA A 100 -70.27 19.06 17.77
CA ALA A 100 -70.96 19.99 16.88
C ALA A 100 -70.79 21.45 17.27
N THR A 101 -70.35 21.73 18.50
CA THR A 101 -70.10 23.11 19.01
C THR A 101 -68.65 23.56 18.77
N GLY A 102 -67.81 22.69 18.22
CA GLY A 102 -66.36 22.93 17.99
C GLY A 102 -65.47 22.71 19.24
N LYS A 103 -66.01 22.11 20.30
CA LYS A 103 -65.28 21.83 21.53
C LYS A 103 -64.65 20.42 21.45
N THR A 104 -63.38 20.28 21.83
CA THR A 104 -62.72 18.97 21.95
C THR A 104 -63.33 18.20 23.12
N THR A 105 -63.91 17.06 22.85
CA THR A 105 -64.56 16.18 23.84
C THR A 105 -63.71 14.96 24.17
N HIS A 106 -62.99 14.42 23.18
CA HIS A 106 -62.18 13.20 23.29
C HIS A 106 -60.88 13.35 22.52
N PHE A 107 -59.91 12.47 22.79
CA PHE A 107 -58.73 12.26 21.97
C PHE A 107 -58.73 10.79 21.48
N LEU A 108 -58.41 10.63 20.21
CA LEU A 108 -58.13 9.32 19.60
C LEU A 108 -56.62 9.14 19.55
N GLY A 109 -56.08 8.20 20.32
CA GLY A 109 -54.71 7.80 20.31
C GLY A 109 -54.52 6.53 19.45
N MET A 110 -53.56 6.55 18.55
CA MET A 110 -53.13 5.40 17.78
C MET A 110 -51.63 5.24 17.96
N HIS A 111 -51.19 4.09 18.45
CA HIS A 111 -49.76 3.86 18.60
C HIS A 111 -49.33 2.49 18.10
N ARG A 112 -48.12 2.45 17.60
CA ARG A 112 -47.43 1.25 17.11
C ARG A 112 -46.13 1.07 17.90
N ASP A 113 -45.87 -0.16 18.34
CA ASP A 113 -44.57 -0.52 18.89
C ASP A 113 -43.57 -0.62 17.73
N VAL A 114 -42.57 0.29 17.69
CA VAL A 114 -41.53 0.36 16.68
C VAL A 114 -40.15 0.04 17.25
N THR A 115 -40.10 -0.62 18.41
CA THR A 115 -38.87 -0.93 19.14
C THR A 115 -37.95 -1.77 18.30
N GLU A 116 -38.45 -2.85 17.72
CA GLU A 116 -37.66 -3.78 16.88
C GLU A 116 -37.17 -3.08 15.61
N LEU A 117 -38.08 -2.37 14.91
CA LEU A 117 -37.70 -1.61 13.71
C LEU A 117 -36.60 -0.60 14.02
N HIS A 118 -36.75 0.18 15.09
CA HIS A 118 -35.76 1.19 15.47
C HIS A 118 -34.43 0.53 15.91
N SER A 119 -34.47 -0.64 16.55
CA SER A 119 -33.26 -1.38 16.90
C SER A 119 -32.51 -1.88 15.67
N LEU A 120 -33.24 -2.42 14.68
CA LEU A 120 -32.66 -2.85 13.40
C LEU A 120 -32.05 -1.67 12.60
N GLU A 121 -32.80 -0.56 12.50
CA GLU A 121 -32.26 0.68 11.89
C GLU A 121 -30.96 1.15 12.55
N ARG A 122 -30.91 1.07 13.89
CA ARG A 122 -29.73 1.44 14.66
C ARG A 122 -28.56 0.49 14.40
N VAL A 123 -28.80 -0.81 14.33
CA VAL A 123 -27.77 -1.81 14.00
C VAL A 123 -27.23 -1.55 12.61
N ILE A 124 -28.10 -1.39 11.61
CA ILE A 124 -27.68 -1.10 10.22
C ILE A 124 -26.85 0.19 10.16
N ARG A 125 -27.30 1.25 10.83
CA ARG A 125 -26.57 2.53 10.89
C ARG A 125 -25.21 2.40 11.55
N ASN A 126 -25.13 1.63 12.64
CA ASN A 126 -23.86 1.38 13.32
C ASN A 126 -22.92 0.53 12.47
N GLN A 127 -23.42 -0.51 11.79
CA GLN A 127 -22.63 -1.32 10.87
C GLN A 127 -22.08 -0.48 9.71
N LYS A 128 -22.93 0.36 9.10
CA LYS A 128 -22.49 1.27 8.04
C LYS A 128 -21.37 2.18 8.50
N LYS A 129 -21.52 2.84 9.67
CA LYS A 129 -20.48 3.71 10.24
C LYS A 129 -19.20 2.95 10.56
N LEU A 130 -19.29 1.69 11.03
CA LEU A 130 -18.13 0.87 11.29
C LEU A 130 -17.37 0.55 9.99
N ILE A 131 -18.08 0.15 8.94
CA ILE A 131 -17.49 -0.14 7.62
C ILE A 131 -16.80 1.12 7.07
N GLU A 132 -17.47 2.28 7.09
CA GLU A 132 -16.91 3.56 6.66
C GLU A 132 -15.61 3.87 7.45
N SER A 133 -15.64 3.72 8.78
CA SER A 133 -14.47 3.96 9.63
C SER A 133 -13.30 3.02 9.34
N VAL A 134 -13.57 1.73 9.09
CA VAL A 134 -12.54 0.74 8.75
C VAL A 134 -11.91 1.05 7.38
N VAL A 135 -12.73 1.38 6.39
CA VAL A 135 -12.26 1.72 5.04
C VAL A 135 -11.46 3.02 5.06
N ASP A 136 -11.89 4.03 5.83
CA ASP A 136 -11.18 5.31 5.97
C ASP A 136 -9.87 5.20 6.78
N SER A 137 -9.76 4.21 7.68
CA SER A 137 -8.53 4.00 8.46
C SER A 137 -7.46 3.18 7.73
N ALA A 138 -7.80 2.56 6.60
CA ALA A 138 -6.86 1.75 5.84
C ALA A 138 -5.77 2.64 5.20
N PRO A 139 -4.48 2.25 5.28
CA PRO A 139 -3.37 3.02 4.71
C PRO A 139 -3.23 2.83 3.18
N MET A 140 -4.32 2.53 2.50
CA MET A 140 -4.42 2.31 1.06
C MET A 140 -5.58 3.10 0.49
N ALA A 141 -5.43 3.60 -0.72
CA ALA A 141 -6.53 4.28 -1.42
C ALA A 141 -7.50 3.24 -2.01
N PHE A 142 -8.79 3.40 -1.68
CA PHE A 142 -9.87 2.59 -2.23
C PHE A 142 -10.76 3.43 -3.12
N ALA A 143 -11.13 2.89 -4.29
CA ALA A 143 -12.14 3.47 -5.15
C ALA A 143 -12.99 2.35 -5.76
N LEU A 144 -14.31 2.46 -5.64
CA LEU A 144 -15.26 1.57 -6.31
C LEU A 144 -15.86 2.31 -7.50
N LEU A 145 -15.72 1.74 -8.68
CA LEU A 145 -16.26 2.27 -9.92
C LEU A 145 -17.50 1.50 -10.36
N ASP A 146 -18.48 2.21 -10.88
CA ASP A 146 -19.63 1.62 -11.54
C ASP A 146 -19.27 1.10 -12.96
N GLN A 147 -20.24 0.49 -13.65
CA GLN A 147 -20.09 0.02 -15.02
C GLN A 147 -19.73 1.12 -16.05
N ASN A 148 -19.99 2.39 -15.72
CA ASN A 148 -19.68 3.53 -16.55
C ASN A 148 -18.31 4.15 -16.18
N GLY A 149 -17.61 3.56 -15.20
CA GLY A 149 -16.35 4.04 -14.69
C GLY A 149 -16.46 5.23 -13.71
N ARG A 150 -17.66 5.55 -13.19
CA ARG A 150 -17.81 6.62 -12.20
C ARG A 150 -17.44 6.08 -10.82
N VAL A 151 -16.67 6.85 -10.08
CA VAL A 151 -16.36 6.53 -8.68
C VAL A 151 -17.61 6.74 -7.84
N ILE A 152 -18.14 5.67 -7.25
CA ILE A 152 -19.33 5.66 -6.40
C ILE A 152 -18.99 5.57 -4.91
N LEU A 153 -17.81 5.06 -4.58
CA LEU A 153 -17.28 4.99 -3.22
C LEU A 153 -15.79 5.22 -3.26
N ASP A 154 -15.31 6.05 -2.35
CA ASP A 154 -13.89 6.32 -2.13
C ASP A 154 -13.60 6.47 -0.64
N ASN A 155 -12.33 6.35 -0.24
CA ASN A 155 -11.89 6.60 1.12
C ASN A 155 -11.01 7.86 1.22
N GLN A 156 -10.63 8.22 2.45
CA GLN A 156 -9.80 9.41 2.68
C GLN A 156 -8.45 9.35 1.97
N GLU A 157 -7.81 8.17 1.90
CA GLU A 157 -6.53 8.02 1.22
C GLU A 157 -6.66 8.23 -0.31
N TYR A 158 -7.78 7.81 -0.91
CA TYR A 158 -8.06 8.10 -2.32
C TYR A 158 -8.22 9.61 -2.55
N LYS A 159 -8.92 10.33 -1.67
CA LYS A 159 -9.06 11.79 -1.75
C LYS A 159 -7.73 12.52 -1.62
N LYS A 160 -6.82 12.02 -0.75
CA LYS A 160 -5.45 12.52 -0.67
C LYS A 160 -4.70 12.27 -1.98
N LEU A 161 -4.85 11.09 -2.56
CA LEU A 161 -4.23 10.74 -3.84
C LEU A 161 -4.69 11.68 -4.98
N VAL A 162 -6.00 11.98 -5.05
CA VAL A 162 -6.58 12.97 -5.99
C VAL A 162 -5.88 14.33 -5.86
N SER A 163 -5.76 14.81 -4.60
CA SER A 163 -5.12 16.10 -4.33
C SER A 163 -3.63 16.09 -4.67
N ASP A 164 -2.95 15.01 -4.35
CA ASP A 164 -1.50 14.87 -4.52
C ASP A 164 -1.07 14.74 -5.98
N LEU A 165 -1.84 14.04 -6.79
CA LEU A 165 -1.56 13.84 -8.21
C LEU A 165 -2.09 14.98 -9.08
N HIS A 166 -2.92 15.88 -8.54
CA HIS A 166 -3.60 16.94 -9.28
C HIS A 166 -4.41 16.42 -10.49
N LEU A 167 -4.87 15.18 -10.42
CA LEU A 167 -5.71 14.55 -11.43
C LEU A 167 -7.17 14.60 -10.97
N LYS A 168 -8.09 14.93 -11.88
CA LYS A 168 -9.53 14.93 -11.56
C LYS A 168 -10.04 13.53 -11.21
N GLU A 169 -9.57 12.52 -11.94
CA GLU A 169 -9.94 11.10 -11.79
C GLU A 169 -8.70 10.22 -11.85
N PRO A 170 -7.97 10.08 -10.73
CA PRO A 170 -6.75 9.25 -10.69
C PRO A 170 -7.01 7.79 -11.07
N ALA A 171 -8.18 7.25 -10.72
CA ALA A 171 -8.54 5.87 -11.04
C ALA A 171 -8.49 5.59 -12.54
N HIS A 172 -9.03 6.50 -13.36
CA HIS A 172 -9.00 6.36 -14.82
C HIS A 172 -7.58 6.40 -15.36
N ALA A 173 -6.81 7.42 -14.98
CA ALA A 173 -5.44 7.58 -15.45
C ALA A 173 -4.55 6.38 -15.07
N LEU A 174 -4.75 5.81 -13.89
CA LEU A 174 -4.02 4.64 -13.42
C LEU A 174 -4.46 3.37 -14.15
N LEU A 175 -5.77 3.20 -14.37
CA LEU A 175 -6.29 2.07 -15.13
C LEU A 175 -5.83 2.11 -16.59
N ASP A 176 -5.85 3.26 -17.24
CA ASP A 176 -5.37 3.41 -18.62
C ASP A 176 -3.91 3.00 -18.79
N ASN A 177 -3.07 3.27 -17.78
CA ASN A 177 -1.67 2.84 -17.76
C ASN A 177 -1.50 1.32 -17.60
N VAL A 178 -2.36 0.70 -16.79
CA VAL A 178 -2.18 -0.70 -16.36
C VAL A 178 -3.02 -1.67 -17.20
N LEU A 179 -4.18 -1.23 -17.66
CA LEU A 179 -5.13 -2.01 -18.45
C LEU A 179 -5.74 -1.12 -19.54
N PRO A 180 -5.07 -0.91 -20.68
CA PRO A 180 -5.62 -0.15 -21.79
C PRO A 180 -7.00 -0.67 -22.21
N GLN A 181 -7.95 0.23 -22.51
CA GLN A 181 -9.34 -0.10 -22.88
C GLN A 181 -10.14 -0.85 -21.78
N TRP A 182 -9.81 -0.62 -20.50
CA TRP A 182 -10.49 -1.26 -19.38
C TRP A 182 -12.00 -1.04 -19.36
N GLN A 183 -12.51 0.11 -19.83
CA GLN A 183 -13.94 0.41 -19.90
C GLN A 183 -14.70 -0.54 -20.85
N GLU A 184 -14.12 -0.81 -22.02
CA GLU A 184 -14.71 -1.79 -22.95
C GLU A 184 -14.62 -3.21 -22.39
N SER A 185 -13.53 -3.52 -21.72
CA SER A 185 -13.32 -4.82 -21.09
C SER A 185 -14.30 -5.05 -19.95
N LEU A 186 -14.60 -4.04 -19.15
CA LEU A 186 -15.56 -4.12 -18.05
C LEU A 186 -16.96 -4.43 -18.53
N LEU A 187 -17.34 -3.93 -19.72
CA LEU A 187 -18.66 -4.17 -20.31
C LEU A 187 -18.76 -5.51 -21.06
N LYS A 188 -17.68 -5.94 -21.74
CA LYS A 188 -17.69 -7.12 -22.61
C LYS A 188 -17.19 -8.39 -21.93
N GLN A 189 -16.14 -8.27 -21.12
CA GLN A 189 -15.44 -9.37 -20.46
C GLN A 189 -14.94 -8.91 -19.07
N PRO A 190 -15.86 -8.71 -18.11
CA PRO A 190 -15.53 -8.13 -16.82
C PRO A 190 -14.48 -8.94 -16.04
N GLU A 191 -14.40 -10.24 -16.24
CA GLU A 191 -13.42 -11.13 -15.59
C GLU A 191 -11.96 -10.74 -15.89
N LEU A 192 -11.69 -10.16 -17.06
CA LEU A 192 -10.35 -9.70 -17.44
C LEU A 192 -9.91 -8.43 -16.72
N CYS A 193 -10.82 -7.74 -16.05
CA CYS A 193 -10.54 -6.53 -15.29
C CYS A 193 -9.99 -6.82 -13.88
N SER A 194 -9.99 -8.08 -13.44
CA SER A 194 -9.41 -8.48 -12.15
C SER A 194 -7.91 -8.74 -12.30
N PHE A 195 -7.10 -8.02 -11.53
CA PHE A 195 -5.65 -8.21 -11.47
C PHE A 195 -5.11 -7.78 -10.12
N ALA A 196 -3.92 -8.25 -9.75
CA ALA A 196 -3.28 -7.92 -8.50
C ALA A 196 -1.89 -7.30 -8.72
N ASN A 197 -1.53 -6.33 -7.90
CA ASN A 197 -0.19 -5.77 -7.74
C ASN A 197 0.49 -5.33 -9.04
N ARG A 198 -0.23 -4.71 -9.95
CA ARG A 198 0.38 -4.07 -11.11
C ARG A 198 0.93 -2.71 -10.72
N GLU A 199 2.20 -2.49 -11.03
CA GLU A 199 2.86 -1.24 -10.69
C GLU A 199 2.77 -0.23 -11.83
N ALA A 200 2.43 1.01 -11.46
CA ALA A 200 2.43 2.15 -12.38
C ALA A 200 3.34 3.24 -11.82
N ARG A 201 4.16 3.81 -12.70
CA ARG A 201 4.95 5.00 -12.39
C ARG A 201 4.13 6.23 -12.74
N VAL A 202 3.99 7.15 -11.79
CA VAL A 202 3.31 8.44 -11.99
C VAL A 202 4.32 9.56 -11.77
N ASP A 203 4.57 10.31 -12.85
CA ASP A 203 5.46 11.48 -12.81
C ASP A 203 4.71 12.68 -12.24
N ARG A 204 5.33 13.38 -11.28
CA ARG A 204 4.80 14.63 -10.68
C ARG A 204 5.51 15.84 -11.28
N ALA A 205 4.75 16.87 -11.60
CA ALA A 205 5.33 18.14 -12.00
C ALA A 205 6.14 18.75 -10.82
N GLY A 206 7.48 18.79 -10.96
CA GLY A 206 8.38 19.33 -9.94
C GLY A 206 8.69 18.44 -8.74
N GLY A 207 8.26 17.16 -8.73
CA GLY A 207 8.51 16.21 -7.66
C GLY A 207 9.19 14.91 -8.11
N ARG A 208 9.56 14.05 -7.16
CA ARG A 208 10.02 12.70 -7.47
C ARG A 208 8.84 11.86 -8.02
N PRO A 209 9.09 10.97 -8.99
CA PRO A 209 8.06 10.06 -9.47
C PRO A 209 7.57 9.17 -8.34
N ARG A 210 6.26 8.87 -8.31
CA ARG A 210 5.68 7.90 -7.39
C ARG A 210 5.48 6.56 -8.08
N TRP A 211 5.68 5.51 -7.32
CA TRP A 211 5.36 4.16 -7.74
C TRP A 211 4.11 3.70 -6.99
N LEU A 212 3.06 3.42 -7.74
CA LEU A 212 1.79 2.97 -7.20
C LEU A 212 1.55 1.52 -7.59
N SER A 213 1.24 0.68 -6.60
CA SER A 213 0.77 -0.70 -6.83
C SER A 213 -0.75 -0.67 -6.88
N ILE A 214 -1.33 -1.17 -7.96
CA ILE A 214 -2.75 -1.16 -8.25
C ILE A 214 -3.24 -2.59 -8.32
N SER A 215 -4.30 -2.88 -7.59
CA SER A 215 -5.07 -4.11 -7.69
C SER A 215 -6.51 -3.77 -8.03
N ALA A 216 -7.11 -4.53 -8.92
CA ALA A 216 -8.51 -4.39 -9.31
C ALA A 216 -9.25 -5.70 -9.09
N THR A 217 -10.43 -5.62 -8.47
CA THR A 217 -11.29 -6.77 -8.21
C THR A 217 -12.72 -6.47 -8.66
N LEU A 218 -13.30 -7.39 -9.40
CA LEU A 218 -14.69 -7.30 -9.81
C LEU A 218 -15.61 -7.56 -8.61
N ILE A 219 -16.61 -6.71 -8.42
CA ILE A 219 -17.64 -6.85 -7.39
C ILE A 219 -19.00 -6.79 -8.06
N GLU A 220 -19.88 -7.70 -7.70
CA GLU A 220 -21.29 -7.61 -8.09
C GLU A 220 -21.99 -6.60 -7.18
N MET A 221 -22.45 -5.52 -7.79
CA MET A 221 -23.26 -4.53 -7.09
C MET A 221 -24.74 -4.91 -7.26
N ASN A 222 -25.39 -5.29 -6.18
CA ASN A 222 -26.83 -5.42 -6.19
C ASN A 222 -27.43 -4.02 -6.39
N SER A 223 -28.26 -3.86 -7.42
CA SER A 223 -29.09 -2.67 -7.54
C SER A 223 -29.93 -2.54 -6.27
N ASP A 224 -30.12 -1.31 -5.76
CA ASP A 224 -30.89 -0.96 -4.54
C ASP A 224 -32.37 -1.44 -4.52
N CYS A 225 -32.65 -2.56 -5.16
CA CYS A 225 -33.97 -3.18 -5.14
C CYS A 225 -34.16 -3.89 -3.80
N ALA A 226 -34.79 -3.20 -2.85
CA ALA A 226 -35.18 -3.75 -1.57
C ALA A 226 -36.14 -4.96 -1.69
N ASP A 227 -36.72 -5.18 -2.87
CA ASP A 227 -37.68 -6.22 -3.13
C ASP A 227 -37.22 -7.10 -4.31
N ASN A 228 -37.25 -8.43 -4.11
CA ASN A 228 -37.01 -9.43 -5.16
C ASN A 228 -37.92 -9.31 -6.41
N TYR A 229 -38.87 -8.39 -6.38
CA TYR A 229 -39.84 -8.17 -7.48
C TYR A 229 -39.30 -7.32 -8.63
N PHE A 230 -38.22 -6.54 -8.41
CA PHE A 230 -37.68 -5.62 -9.41
C PHE A 230 -36.18 -5.79 -9.68
N CYS A 231 -35.53 -6.81 -9.11
CA CYS A 231 -34.09 -7.04 -9.30
C CYS A 231 -33.82 -7.61 -10.72
N THR A 232 -33.35 -6.79 -11.60
CA THR A 232 -32.55 -7.18 -12.76
C THR A 232 -31.12 -7.37 -12.28
N GLY A 233 -30.51 -8.53 -12.52
CA GLY A 233 -29.22 -9.01 -12.03
C GLY A 233 -28.16 -7.97 -11.65
N GLY A 234 -27.28 -8.34 -10.76
CA GLY A 234 -26.20 -7.46 -10.24
C GLY A 234 -25.39 -6.82 -11.38
N LEU A 235 -25.13 -5.53 -11.26
CA LEU A 235 -24.28 -4.81 -12.21
C LEU A 235 -22.80 -4.95 -11.78
N PRO A 236 -21.88 -5.18 -12.72
CA PRO A 236 -20.48 -5.28 -12.40
C PRO A 236 -19.93 -3.92 -11.93
N GLY A 237 -19.26 -3.91 -10.77
CA GLY A 237 -18.46 -2.82 -10.28
C GLY A 237 -16.99 -3.22 -10.18
N LEU A 238 -16.08 -2.28 -10.26
CA LEU A 238 -14.64 -2.50 -10.16
C LEU A 238 -14.08 -1.83 -8.91
N LEU A 239 -13.67 -2.63 -7.93
CA LEU A 239 -12.98 -2.16 -6.74
C LEU A 239 -11.49 -2.02 -7.05
N LEU A 240 -10.97 -0.81 -6.91
CA LEU A 240 -9.55 -0.51 -6.99
C LEU A 240 -8.96 -0.36 -5.60
N VAL A 241 -7.81 -0.97 -5.41
CA VAL A 241 -6.94 -0.81 -4.25
C VAL A 241 -5.60 -0.28 -4.75
N ILE A 242 -5.21 0.90 -4.28
CA ILE A 242 -4.00 1.59 -4.71
C ILE A 242 -3.12 1.83 -3.49
N SER A 243 -1.88 1.35 -3.56
CA SER A 243 -0.88 1.51 -2.49
C SER A 243 0.34 2.26 -3.03
N ASP A 244 0.86 3.21 -2.27
CA ASP A 244 2.13 3.86 -2.58
C ASP A 244 3.29 2.94 -2.13
N VAL A 245 4.03 2.43 -3.11
CA VAL A 245 5.17 1.53 -2.89
C VAL A 245 6.51 2.23 -3.13
N SER A 246 6.51 3.55 -3.25
CA SER A 246 7.73 4.35 -3.53
C SER A 246 8.81 4.16 -2.47
N SER A 247 8.44 4.24 -1.19
CA SER A 247 9.38 4.05 -0.07
C SER A 247 9.95 2.62 -0.03
N LEU A 248 9.09 1.62 -0.23
CA LEU A 248 9.50 0.22 -0.26
C LEU A 248 10.50 -0.05 -1.40
N ARG A 249 10.23 0.50 -2.58
CA ARG A 249 11.15 0.40 -3.72
C ARG A 249 12.49 1.10 -3.44
N GLU A 250 12.45 2.32 -2.89
CA GLU A 250 13.68 3.02 -2.52
C GLU A 250 14.50 2.22 -1.50
N GLU A 251 13.86 1.60 -0.51
CA GLU A 251 14.53 0.75 0.47
C GLU A 251 15.14 -0.50 -0.19
N GLN A 252 14.42 -1.16 -1.08
CA GLN A 252 14.92 -2.33 -1.82
C GLN A 252 16.11 -1.96 -2.69
N GLU A 253 16.06 -0.84 -3.41
CA GLU A 253 17.19 -0.37 -4.22
C GLU A 253 18.40 0.01 -3.36
N ARG A 254 18.18 0.70 -2.24
CA ARG A 254 19.26 0.99 -1.28
C ARG A 254 19.89 -0.28 -0.71
N ALA A 255 19.07 -1.25 -0.32
CA ALA A 255 19.56 -2.53 0.19
C ALA A 255 20.35 -3.30 -0.89
N ARG A 256 19.86 -3.31 -2.13
CA ARG A 256 20.58 -3.91 -3.27
C ARG A 256 21.93 -3.23 -3.51
N THR A 257 21.94 -1.91 -3.56
CA THR A 257 23.20 -1.15 -3.77
C THR A 257 24.17 -1.37 -2.64
N SER A 258 23.70 -1.36 -1.39
CA SER A 258 24.55 -1.64 -0.22
C SER A 258 25.13 -3.06 -0.25
N ALA A 259 24.34 -4.06 -0.62
CA ALA A 259 24.80 -5.44 -0.75
C ALA A 259 25.87 -5.58 -1.85
N LEU A 260 25.66 -4.92 -3.00
CA LEU A 260 26.65 -4.90 -4.08
C LEU A 260 27.96 -4.22 -3.65
N GLN A 261 27.85 -3.08 -2.95
CA GLN A 261 29.04 -2.39 -2.41
C GLN A 261 29.82 -3.26 -1.43
N ALA A 262 29.14 -3.97 -0.53
CA ALA A 262 29.79 -4.87 0.43
C ALA A 262 30.54 -6.00 -0.27
N VAL A 263 29.93 -6.62 -1.26
CA VAL A 263 30.57 -7.71 -2.05
C VAL A 263 31.79 -7.17 -2.78
N MET A 264 31.71 -6.02 -3.43
CA MET A 264 32.84 -5.43 -4.15
C MET A 264 33.99 -5.00 -3.23
N ALA A 265 33.69 -4.44 -2.05
CA ALA A 265 34.68 -4.08 -1.06
C ALA A 265 35.44 -5.32 -0.52
N ASP A 266 34.73 -6.43 -0.31
CA ASP A 266 35.36 -7.70 0.11
C ASP A 266 36.27 -8.27 -0.98
N GLU A 267 35.85 -8.15 -2.24
CA GLU A 267 36.66 -8.56 -3.39
C GLU A 267 37.94 -7.72 -3.56
N GLU A 268 37.82 -6.40 -3.45
CA GLU A 268 38.96 -5.48 -3.49
C GLU A 268 39.94 -5.80 -2.38
N ARG A 269 39.46 -6.04 -1.17
CA ARG A 269 40.29 -6.45 -0.03
C ARG A 269 41.01 -7.77 -0.29
N THR A 270 40.28 -8.75 -0.82
CA THR A 270 40.87 -10.10 -1.15
C THR A 270 41.90 -10.00 -2.27
N ALA A 271 41.62 -9.17 -3.29
CA ALA A 271 42.57 -8.93 -4.39
C ALA A 271 43.83 -8.22 -3.88
N ALA A 272 43.72 -7.20 -3.02
CA ALA A 272 44.87 -6.51 -2.44
C ALA A 272 45.73 -7.41 -1.55
N ILE A 273 45.10 -8.28 -0.75
CA ILE A 273 45.83 -9.28 0.05
C ILE A 273 46.59 -10.25 -0.87
N ARG A 274 45.95 -10.73 -1.93
CA ARG A 274 46.57 -11.64 -2.90
C ARG A 274 47.78 -11.01 -3.58
N GLU A 275 47.62 -9.78 -4.07
CA GLU A 275 48.69 -9.03 -4.73
C GLU A 275 49.84 -8.76 -3.77
N GLY A 276 49.56 -8.31 -2.53
CA GLY A 276 50.57 -8.08 -1.51
C GLY A 276 51.35 -9.34 -1.14
N LEU A 277 50.67 -10.48 -0.92
CA LEU A 277 51.32 -11.76 -0.61
C LEU A 277 52.12 -12.28 -1.81
N SER A 278 51.60 -12.20 -3.03
CA SER A 278 52.30 -12.62 -4.23
C SER A 278 53.60 -11.82 -4.48
N ALA A 279 53.50 -10.47 -4.26
CA ALA A 279 54.68 -9.62 -4.38
C ALA A 279 55.73 -9.90 -3.28
N ALA A 280 55.29 -10.20 -2.04
CA ALA A 280 56.17 -10.58 -0.97
C ALA A 280 56.89 -11.90 -1.23
N ILE A 281 56.19 -12.92 -1.72
CA ILE A 281 56.75 -14.21 -2.11
C ILE A 281 57.78 -14.02 -3.23
N PHE A 282 57.45 -13.25 -4.25
CA PHE A 282 58.37 -12.98 -5.37
C PHE A 282 59.67 -12.28 -4.87
N ARG A 283 59.57 -11.33 -3.97
CA ARG A 283 60.76 -10.64 -3.39
C ARG A 283 61.58 -11.56 -2.52
N LEU A 284 61.05 -12.61 -1.94
CA LEU A 284 61.78 -13.60 -1.14
C LEU A 284 62.44 -14.66 -2.01
N GLU A 285 61.94 -14.93 -3.21
CA GLU A 285 62.53 -15.88 -4.14
C GLU A 285 63.92 -15.49 -4.63
N GLU A 286 64.15 -14.20 -4.87
CA GLU A 286 65.43 -13.68 -5.38
C GLU A 286 66.60 -13.94 -4.42
N PRO A 287 66.55 -13.54 -3.12
CA PRO A 287 67.64 -13.82 -2.18
C PRO A 287 67.82 -15.33 -1.95
N MET A 288 66.74 -16.11 -1.97
CA MET A 288 66.84 -17.56 -1.84
C MET A 288 67.56 -18.22 -3.00
N ASN A 289 67.36 -17.74 -4.23
CA ASN A 289 68.09 -18.21 -5.38
C ASN A 289 69.59 -17.86 -5.32
N ILE A 290 69.90 -16.66 -4.79
CA ILE A 290 71.28 -16.25 -4.54
C ILE A 290 71.91 -17.17 -3.51
N MET A 291 71.24 -17.46 -2.39
CA MET A 291 71.75 -18.38 -1.35
C MET A 291 71.89 -19.81 -1.87
N ALA A 292 70.99 -20.29 -2.72
CA ALA A 292 71.05 -21.58 -3.34
C ALA A 292 72.33 -21.71 -4.27
N SER A 293 72.59 -20.66 -5.02
CA SER A 293 73.76 -20.53 -5.85
C SER A 293 75.08 -20.57 -5.01
N ALA A 294 75.07 -19.77 -3.88
CA ALA A 294 76.22 -19.81 -2.97
C ALA A 294 76.43 -21.16 -2.31
N ALA A 295 75.35 -21.86 -1.89
CA ALA A 295 75.42 -23.20 -1.34
C ALA A 295 76.05 -24.19 -2.34
N SER A 296 75.73 -24.10 -3.63
CA SER A 296 76.28 -24.97 -4.68
C SER A 296 77.81 -24.75 -4.89
N VAL A 297 78.29 -23.53 -4.73
CA VAL A 297 79.66 -23.15 -4.79
C VAL A 297 80.41 -23.69 -3.56
N LEU A 298 79.85 -23.53 -2.35
CA LEU A 298 80.42 -23.99 -1.08
C LEU A 298 80.49 -25.51 -1.01
N GLN A 299 79.65 -26.29 -1.72
CA GLN A 299 79.58 -27.71 -1.72
C GLN A 299 80.93 -28.31 -2.08
N ARG A 300 81.75 -27.62 -2.88
CA ARG A 300 83.08 -28.09 -3.33
C ARG A 300 84.20 -27.73 -2.35
N ARG A 301 84.04 -26.76 -1.47
CA ARG A 301 85.04 -26.21 -0.54
C ARG A 301 84.82 -26.64 0.89
N ASP A 302 83.58 -26.65 1.32
CA ASP A 302 83.17 -26.98 2.69
C ASP A 302 81.80 -27.67 2.65
N PRO A 303 81.75 -29.01 2.51
CA PRO A 303 80.50 -29.76 2.43
C PRO A 303 79.62 -29.67 3.67
N ALA A 304 80.22 -29.47 4.86
CA ALA A 304 79.49 -29.41 6.10
C ALA A 304 78.63 -28.06 6.18
N SER A 305 79.26 -26.94 5.91
CA SER A 305 78.61 -25.67 5.84
C SER A 305 77.58 -25.57 4.69
N ALA A 306 77.88 -26.17 3.57
CA ALA A 306 76.98 -26.31 2.42
C ALA A 306 75.71 -27.10 2.79
N GLY A 307 75.83 -28.20 3.56
CA GLY A 307 74.70 -28.99 4.04
C GLY A 307 73.77 -28.22 4.96
N ILE A 308 74.32 -27.47 5.88
CA ILE A 308 73.48 -26.58 6.78
C ILE A 308 72.72 -25.56 5.96
N LEU A 309 73.37 -24.87 5.01
CA LEU A 309 72.74 -23.89 4.15
C LEU A 309 71.64 -24.48 3.25
N GLN A 310 71.89 -25.68 2.70
CA GLN A 310 70.88 -26.41 1.91
C GLN A 310 69.65 -26.79 2.77
N GLN A 311 69.88 -27.25 4.00
CA GLN A 311 68.76 -27.54 4.93
C GLN A 311 67.94 -26.31 5.28
N ALA A 312 68.61 -25.17 5.54
CA ALA A 312 67.93 -23.89 5.79
C ALA A 312 67.12 -23.42 4.57
N LEU A 313 67.67 -23.60 3.35
CA LEU A 313 66.98 -23.28 2.10
C LEU A 313 65.76 -24.20 1.85
N ALA A 314 65.87 -25.49 2.17
CA ALA A 314 64.78 -26.43 2.05
C ALA A 314 63.62 -26.02 3.01
N ALA A 315 63.91 -25.72 4.27
CA ALA A 315 62.91 -25.22 5.23
C ALA A 315 62.27 -23.91 4.77
N SER A 316 63.07 -22.97 4.23
CA SER A 316 62.54 -21.70 3.73
C SER A 316 61.62 -21.89 2.51
N ARG A 317 61.93 -22.83 1.61
CA ARG A 317 61.05 -23.20 0.48
C ARG A 317 59.75 -23.81 0.93
N GLU A 318 59.77 -24.66 1.95
CA GLU A 318 58.59 -25.27 2.54
C GLU A 318 57.66 -24.19 3.14
N HIS A 319 58.24 -23.23 3.89
CA HIS A 319 57.44 -22.12 4.44
C HIS A 319 56.88 -21.24 3.33
N MET A 320 57.59 -20.96 2.26
CA MET A 320 57.07 -20.21 1.11
C MET A 320 55.93 -20.93 0.39
N GLU A 321 56.02 -22.22 0.23
CA GLU A 321 54.96 -23.01 -0.38
C GLU A 321 53.71 -23.03 0.52
N ALA A 322 53.89 -23.11 1.85
CA ALA A 322 52.80 -22.95 2.79
C ALA A 322 52.15 -21.57 2.69
N LEU A 323 52.93 -20.50 2.53
CA LEU A 323 52.41 -19.15 2.29
C LEU A 323 51.63 -19.04 0.96
N ARG A 324 52.07 -19.70 -0.10
CA ARG A 324 51.35 -19.78 -1.40
C ARG A 324 49.97 -20.43 -1.25
N GLN A 325 49.85 -21.45 -0.40
CA GLN A 325 48.59 -22.12 -0.14
C GLN A 325 47.61 -21.28 0.65
N VAL A 326 48.09 -20.32 1.44
CA VAL A 326 47.23 -19.37 2.21
C VAL A 326 46.69 -18.23 1.32
N ILE A 327 47.28 -18.03 0.12
CA ILE A 327 46.77 -16.99 -0.78
C ILE A 327 45.36 -17.34 -1.18
N PRO A 328 44.36 -16.41 -0.90
CA PRO A 328 42.98 -16.63 -1.25
C PRO A 328 42.82 -16.92 -2.75
N GLN A 329 42.26 -18.05 -3.08
CA GLN A 329 41.93 -18.34 -4.48
C GLN A 329 40.71 -17.52 -4.90
N SER A 330 40.70 -17.08 -6.16
CA SER A 330 39.49 -16.44 -6.70
C SER A 330 38.36 -17.46 -6.72
N PRO A 331 37.18 -17.14 -6.13
CA PRO A 331 36.04 -18.04 -6.25
C PRO A 331 35.83 -18.39 -7.74
N GLN A 332 35.57 -19.65 -8.04
CA GLN A 332 35.19 -20.04 -9.40
C GLN A 332 33.85 -19.41 -9.72
N GLU A 333 33.86 -18.31 -10.46
CA GLU A 333 32.65 -17.60 -10.87
C GLU A 333 31.99 -18.34 -12.03
N ILE A 334 30.69 -18.58 -11.88
CA ILE A 334 29.86 -19.17 -12.93
C ILE A 334 29.74 -18.18 -14.08
N VAL A 335 29.97 -18.66 -15.28
CA VAL A 335 29.78 -17.90 -16.50
C VAL A 335 28.29 -17.83 -16.81
N LEU A 336 27.75 -16.64 -16.89
CA LEU A 336 26.30 -16.38 -17.06
C LEU A 336 26.05 -15.50 -18.29
N SER A 337 24.83 -15.64 -18.81
CA SER A 337 24.28 -14.67 -19.79
C SER A 337 24.05 -13.36 -19.09
N THR A 338 24.72 -12.30 -19.52
CA THR A 338 24.82 -11.04 -18.78
C THR A 338 24.54 -9.86 -19.70
N ASN A 339 23.74 -8.90 -19.21
CA ASN A 339 23.49 -7.63 -19.89
C ASN A 339 24.50 -6.57 -19.39
N LEU A 340 25.35 -6.07 -20.27
CA LEU A 340 26.40 -5.09 -19.93
C LEU A 340 25.81 -3.74 -19.50
N ASN A 341 24.66 -3.33 -20.02
CA ASN A 341 24.02 -2.08 -19.56
C ASN A 341 23.60 -2.15 -18.10
N GLU A 342 23.15 -3.31 -17.62
CA GLU A 342 22.83 -3.50 -16.20
C GLU A 342 24.08 -3.42 -15.33
N ILE A 343 25.16 -4.07 -15.75
CA ILE A 343 26.45 -4.01 -15.04
C ILE A 343 26.98 -2.57 -14.96
N LEU A 344 26.93 -1.83 -16.06
CA LEU A 344 27.39 -0.43 -16.08
C LEU A 344 26.51 0.47 -15.21
N ARG A 345 25.21 0.21 -15.16
CA ARG A 345 24.28 0.91 -14.26
C ARG A 345 24.62 0.63 -12.80
N ASP A 346 24.80 -0.66 -12.43
CA ASP A 346 25.21 -1.06 -11.07
C ASP A 346 26.50 -0.33 -10.66
N VAL A 347 27.49 -0.26 -11.54
CA VAL A 347 28.77 0.43 -11.29
C VAL A 347 28.58 1.94 -11.11
N LEU A 348 27.79 2.58 -11.97
CA LEU A 348 27.51 4.01 -11.84
C LEU A 348 26.78 4.32 -10.53
N GLU A 349 25.81 3.51 -10.13
CA GLU A 349 25.10 3.65 -8.85
C GLU A 349 26.07 3.56 -7.65
N ILE A 350 26.97 2.58 -7.67
CA ILE A 350 28.00 2.38 -6.63
C ILE A 350 28.97 3.57 -6.55
N CYS A 351 29.36 4.12 -7.71
CA CYS A 351 30.31 5.22 -7.81
C CYS A 351 29.66 6.60 -7.61
N THR A 352 28.31 6.69 -7.62
CA THR A 352 27.57 7.95 -7.52
C THR A 352 28.00 8.85 -6.35
N PRO A 353 28.22 8.36 -5.10
CA PRO A 353 28.66 9.22 -4.01
C PRO A 353 30.04 9.87 -4.27
N ARG A 354 30.96 9.14 -4.89
CA ARG A 354 32.29 9.64 -5.25
C ARG A 354 32.24 10.63 -6.41
N LEU A 355 31.41 10.34 -7.43
CA LEU A 355 31.18 11.21 -8.59
C LEU A 355 30.58 12.54 -8.15
N LEU A 356 29.55 12.53 -7.31
CA LEU A 356 28.93 13.72 -6.75
C LEU A 356 29.90 14.50 -5.85
N GLY A 357 30.63 13.82 -4.97
CA GLY A 357 31.63 14.45 -4.09
C GLY A 357 32.76 15.11 -4.87
N ALA A 358 33.10 14.60 -6.05
CA ALA A 358 34.11 15.16 -6.95
C ALA A 358 33.53 16.22 -7.91
N GLY A 359 32.24 16.44 -7.94
CA GLY A 359 31.57 17.37 -8.86
C GLY A 359 31.66 16.95 -10.32
N ILE A 360 31.64 15.63 -10.60
CA ILE A 360 31.74 15.08 -11.94
C ILE A 360 30.36 14.91 -12.54
N VAL A 361 30.17 15.45 -13.76
CA VAL A 361 28.93 15.28 -14.55
C VAL A 361 29.05 13.98 -15.36
N VAL A 362 28.07 13.12 -15.24
CA VAL A 362 28.04 11.82 -15.95
C VAL A 362 27.08 11.91 -17.14
N ASP A 363 27.58 11.63 -18.32
CA ASP A 363 26.80 11.48 -19.55
C ASP A 363 26.71 9.97 -19.88
N TRP A 364 25.53 9.37 -19.61
CA TRP A 364 25.29 7.95 -19.83
C TRP A 364 24.41 7.71 -21.06
N GLN A 365 24.97 7.09 -22.09
CA GLN A 365 24.32 6.82 -23.36
C GLN A 365 24.26 5.32 -23.66
N PRO A 366 23.33 4.56 -23.05
CA PRO A 366 23.16 3.13 -23.31
C PRO A 366 22.51 2.89 -24.67
N ALA A 367 22.94 1.84 -25.37
CA ALA A 367 22.20 1.33 -26.51
C ALA A 367 20.80 0.86 -26.08
N ALA A 368 19.76 1.19 -26.85
CA ALA A 368 18.38 0.79 -26.53
C ALA A 368 18.21 -0.73 -26.46
N THR A 369 18.90 -1.47 -27.30
CA THR A 369 18.96 -2.93 -27.28
C THR A 369 20.43 -3.37 -27.33
N LEU A 370 20.86 -4.12 -26.32
CA LEU A 370 22.18 -4.71 -26.24
C LEU A 370 22.04 -6.24 -26.14
N PRO A 371 22.65 -7.03 -27.06
CA PRO A 371 22.57 -8.48 -26.95
C PRO A 371 23.25 -8.94 -25.66
N PRO A 372 22.71 -9.96 -24.98
CA PRO A 372 23.36 -10.53 -23.81
C PRO A 372 24.68 -11.19 -24.22
N MET A 373 25.69 -11.02 -23.38
CA MET A 373 26.99 -11.70 -23.58
C MET A 373 27.21 -12.79 -22.52
N ILE A 374 27.90 -13.81 -22.86
CA ILE A 374 28.35 -14.84 -21.93
C ILE A 374 29.59 -14.31 -21.21
N GLY A 375 29.51 -14.10 -19.91
CA GLY A 375 30.63 -13.53 -19.15
C GLY A 375 30.51 -13.79 -17.65
N ARG A 376 31.49 -13.27 -16.91
CA ARG A 376 31.54 -13.33 -15.44
C ARG A 376 31.11 -11.98 -14.87
N PRO A 377 29.90 -11.85 -14.33
CA PRO A 377 29.33 -10.55 -13.94
C PRO A 377 30.18 -9.80 -12.90
N ARG A 378 30.79 -10.52 -11.95
CA ARG A 378 31.64 -9.92 -10.90
C ARG A 378 32.90 -9.30 -11.50
N GLN A 379 33.59 -10.04 -12.34
CA GLN A 379 34.82 -9.56 -12.99
C GLN A 379 34.55 -8.36 -13.89
N LEU A 380 33.42 -8.38 -14.60
CA LEU A 380 33.00 -7.23 -15.44
C LEU A 380 32.67 -5.98 -14.59
N ARG A 381 31.99 -6.14 -13.44
CA ARG A 381 31.78 -5.01 -12.50
C ARG A 381 33.10 -4.46 -11.97
N MET A 382 34.03 -5.31 -11.58
CA MET A 382 35.34 -4.85 -11.10
C MET A 382 36.10 -4.11 -12.20
N LEU A 383 36.08 -4.62 -13.43
CA LEU A 383 36.74 -3.98 -14.58
C LEU A 383 36.16 -2.57 -14.82
N PHE A 384 34.83 -2.45 -14.93
CA PHE A 384 34.20 -1.16 -15.19
C PHE A 384 34.32 -0.20 -14.02
N LYS A 385 34.27 -0.72 -12.78
CA LYS A 385 34.52 0.11 -11.60
C LYS A 385 35.95 0.64 -11.61
N ALA A 386 36.95 -0.16 -11.90
CA ALA A 386 38.34 0.31 -12.00
C ALA A 386 38.51 1.40 -13.07
N LEU A 387 37.85 1.27 -14.22
CA LEU A 387 37.87 2.30 -15.26
C LEU A 387 37.23 3.60 -14.79
N VAL A 388 36.08 3.53 -14.09
CA VAL A 388 35.41 4.72 -13.54
C VAL A 388 36.25 5.34 -12.42
N ASP A 389 36.84 4.54 -11.52
CA ASP A 389 37.72 5.02 -10.46
C ASP A 389 38.96 5.73 -11.03
N ASN A 390 39.60 5.15 -12.05
CA ASN A 390 40.71 5.81 -12.75
C ASN A 390 40.29 7.15 -13.36
N ALA A 391 39.11 7.22 -13.98
CA ALA A 391 38.57 8.47 -14.50
C ALA A 391 38.34 9.52 -13.43
N ILE A 392 37.79 9.11 -12.26
CA ILE A 392 37.60 9.99 -11.10
C ILE A 392 38.94 10.53 -10.61
N GLU A 393 39.96 9.66 -10.47
CA GLU A 393 41.29 10.04 -10.02
C GLU A 393 41.98 11.00 -10.99
N ALA A 394 41.90 10.74 -12.29
CA ALA A 394 42.45 11.60 -13.33
C ALA A 394 41.82 13.00 -13.30
N MET A 395 40.51 13.08 -13.09
CA MET A 395 39.80 14.37 -13.02
C MET A 395 39.95 15.08 -11.66
N ASN A 396 40.40 14.41 -10.62
CA ASN A 396 40.67 15.01 -9.29
C ASN A 396 42.03 15.69 -9.19
N ILE A 397 42.83 15.66 -10.24
CA ILE A 397 44.12 16.36 -10.27
C ILE A 397 43.89 17.86 -10.05
N LYS A 398 44.71 18.46 -9.15
CA LYS A 398 44.58 19.85 -8.75
C LYS A 398 44.66 20.82 -9.95
N GLY A 399 43.63 21.68 -10.07
CA GLY A 399 43.54 22.66 -11.13
C GLY A 399 42.66 22.25 -12.34
N TRP A 400 42.18 21.03 -12.39
CA TRP A 400 41.28 20.56 -13.47
C TRP A 400 39.88 21.16 -13.31
N LYS A 401 39.42 21.92 -14.31
CA LYS A 401 38.16 22.67 -14.21
C LYS A 401 36.96 21.96 -14.85
N ARG A 402 37.17 21.17 -15.89
CA ARG A 402 36.12 20.43 -16.58
C ARG A 402 36.14 19.01 -16.10
N ARG A 403 35.01 18.53 -15.55
CA ARG A 403 34.87 17.20 -14.94
C ARG A 403 33.65 16.51 -15.53
N GLU A 404 33.87 15.85 -16.65
CA GLU A 404 32.83 15.11 -17.38
C GLU A 404 33.27 13.67 -17.61
N LEU A 405 32.41 12.74 -17.28
CA LEU A 405 32.59 11.30 -17.56
C LEU A 405 31.49 10.86 -18.52
N SER A 406 31.89 10.45 -19.73
CA SER A 406 30.96 9.92 -20.73
C SER A 406 31.12 8.41 -20.82
N LEU A 407 30.01 7.69 -20.62
CA LEU A 407 29.91 6.26 -20.85
C LEU A 407 28.93 6.00 -21.98
N SER A 408 29.29 5.12 -22.89
CA SER A 408 28.36 4.70 -23.94
C SER A 408 28.52 3.21 -24.25
N SER A 409 27.42 2.60 -24.65
CA SER A 409 27.40 1.25 -25.17
C SER A 409 26.86 1.23 -26.60
N THR A 410 27.49 0.52 -27.50
CA THR A 410 27.07 0.40 -28.91
C THR A 410 27.32 -0.99 -29.42
N VAL A 411 26.57 -1.42 -30.43
CA VAL A 411 26.82 -2.65 -31.16
C VAL A 411 27.44 -2.30 -32.50
N LYS A 412 28.66 -2.78 -32.75
CA LYS A 412 29.34 -2.59 -34.04
C LYS A 412 29.62 -3.95 -34.65
N ARG A 413 28.98 -4.25 -35.79
CA ARG A 413 29.05 -5.57 -36.43
C ARG A 413 28.62 -6.65 -35.43
N ASP A 414 29.51 -7.58 -35.03
CA ASP A 414 29.21 -8.65 -34.06
C ASP A 414 29.86 -8.41 -32.68
N CYS A 415 30.30 -7.19 -32.41
CA CYS A 415 30.95 -6.83 -31.15
C CYS A 415 30.16 -5.78 -30.37
N ILE A 416 30.10 -5.94 -29.06
CA ILE A 416 29.66 -4.91 -28.14
C ILE A 416 30.84 -4.01 -27.83
N VAL A 417 30.69 -2.72 -28.05
CA VAL A 417 31.70 -1.71 -27.75
C VAL A 417 31.21 -0.86 -26.60
N ILE A 418 31.95 -0.87 -25.50
CA ILE A 418 31.76 0.01 -24.36
C ILE A 418 32.86 1.09 -24.42
N SER A 419 32.45 2.33 -24.33
CA SER A 419 33.38 3.48 -24.29
C SER A 419 33.25 4.18 -22.96
N VAL A 420 34.37 4.40 -22.29
CA VAL A 420 34.51 5.18 -21.06
C VAL A 420 35.48 6.31 -21.35
N CYS A 421 34.98 7.55 -21.36
CA CYS A 421 35.76 8.73 -21.68
C CYS A 421 35.69 9.72 -20.53
N ASP A 422 36.83 10.15 -20.04
CA ASP A 422 36.95 11.22 -19.06
C ASP A 422 37.51 12.50 -19.68
N SER A 423 37.26 13.64 -19.02
CA SER A 423 37.81 14.94 -19.42
C SER A 423 39.12 15.27 -18.72
N GLY A 424 39.81 14.30 -18.11
CA GLY A 424 41.08 14.49 -17.43
C GLY A 424 42.25 14.78 -18.35
N PRO A 425 43.49 14.81 -17.81
CA PRO A 425 44.71 15.17 -18.56
C PRO A 425 45.13 14.14 -19.62
N GLY A 426 44.45 12.99 -19.67
CA GLY A 426 44.79 11.89 -20.55
C GLY A 426 46.03 11.09 -20.11
N ILE A 427 46.38 10.05 -20.89
CA ILE A 427 47.50 9.18 -20.59
C ILE A 427 48.74 9.72 -21.30
N PRO A 428 49.84 9.98 -20.58
CA PRO A 428 51.10 10.40 -21.21
C PRO A 428 51.56 9.42 -22.29
N PRO A 429 52.20 9.91 -23.39
CA PRO A 429 52.60 9.08 -24.50
C PRO A 429 53.48 7.85 -24.08
N GLU A 430 54.29 8.05 -23.06
CA GLU A 430 55.21 7.04 -22.52
C GLU A 430 54.49 5.82 -21.88
N TRP A 431 53.23 5.97 -21.52
CA TRP A 431 52.41 4.95 -20.84
C TRP A 431 51.38 4.30 -21.76
N ARG A 432 51.22 4.77 -23.01
CA ARG A 432 50.15 4.29 -23.92
C ARG A 432 50.37 2.90 -24.47
N HIS A 433 51.58 2.33 -24.30
CA HIS A 433 51.97 1.01 -24.82
C HIS A 433 52.50 0.05 -23.74
N LYS A 434 52.35 0.42 -22.50
CA LYS A 434 52.55 -0.45 -21.33
C LYS A 434 51.21 -0.95 -20.82
#